data_85c2a89d9ebd5d1be5879bbf6ee126e8
#
_entry.id   85c2a89d9ebd5d1be5879bbf6ee126e8
#
_cell.length_a   1.000
_cell.length_b   1.000
_cell.length_c   1.000
_cell.angle_alpha   90.00
_cell.angle_beta   90.00
_cell.angle_gamma   90.00
#
_symmetry.space_group_name_H-M   'P 1'
#
loop_
_entity.id
_entity.type
_entity.pdbx_description
1 polymer ?
#
loop_
_entity_poly.entity_id
_entity_poly.type
_entity_poly.pdbx_seq_one_letter_code
_entity_poly.pdbx_strand_id
1 'polypeptide(L)'
;MDTAIGILRTVGVMFVVVALMFGVYIHQVARITASGAALAAATAAAQALDATDWDCTDSGPQWEAAVAAAARAAVARTARSSAATATDYTLATDAGCTVVASVRVGAAGARRWMETTAVACAPTRAAAASGWTLTPTC
;
A
#
# COMPACT_ATOMS: atom_id res chain seq x y z
N MET A 1 -31.28 43.86 1.89
CA MET A 1 -29.96 43.46 1.42
C MET A 1 -29.28 42.42 2.33
N ASP A 2 -29.54 42.43 3.62
CA ASP A 2 -28.89 41.55 4.62
C ASP A 2 -29.19 40.05 4.49
N THR A 3 -30.39 39.69 4.05
CA THR A 3 -30.79 38.29 3.85
C THR A 3 -30.01 37.58 2.72
N ALA A 4 -29.72 38.29 1.63
CA ALA A 4 -28.97 37.73 0.49
C ALA A 4 -27.49 37.45 0.88
N ILE A 5 -26.89 38.34 1.67
CA ILE A 5 -25.52 38.19 2.16
C ILE A 5 -25.46 37.04 3.18
N GLY A 6 -26.47 36.87 4.01
CA GLY A 6 -26.59 35.76 4.96
C GLY A 6 -26.65 34.40 4.24
N ILE A 7 -27.46 34.28 3.21
CA ILE A 7 -27.59 33.06 2.42
C ILE A 7 -26.26 32.72 1.72
N LEU A 8 -25.62 33.71 1.10
CA LEU A 8 -24.35 33.51 0.39
C LEU A 8 -23.24 33.01 1.35
N ARG A 9 -23.18 33.57 2.57
CA ARG A 9 -22.25 33.16 3.59
C ARG A 9 -22.50 31.72 4.07
N THR A 10 -23.75 31.35 4.29
CA THR A 10 -24.12 29.99 4.73
C THR A 10 -23.80 28.96 3.67
N VAL A 11 -24.12 29.24 2.39
CA VAL A 11 -23.77 28.38 1.26
C VAL A 11 -22.26 28.23 1.12
N GLY A 12 -21.50 29.32 1.25
CA GLY A 12 -20.04 29.29 1.21
C GLY A 12 -19.43 28.40 2.30
N VAL A 13 -19.92 28.51 3.55
CA VAL A 13 -19.49 27.66 4.65
C VAL A 13 -19.81 26.19 4.40
N MET A 14 -21.01 25.88 3.89
CA MET A 14 -21.40 24.50 3.55
C MET A 14 -20.47 23.90 2.47
N PHE A 15 -20.11 24.66 1.43
CA PHE A 15 -19.16 24.19 0.42
C PHE A 15 -17.78 23.87 0.99
N VAL A 16 -17.29 24.72 1.89
CA VAL A 16 -15.99 24.48 2.55
C VAL A 16 -16.03 23.19 3.40
N VAL A 17 -17.10 23.00 4.17
CA VAL A 17 -17.27 21.79 5.01
C VAL A 17 -17.32 20.52 4.14
N VAL A 18 -18.10 20.55 3.07
CA VAL A 18 -18.21 19.41 2.14
C VAL A 18 -16.86 19.11 1.47
N ALA A 19 -16.14 20.15 1.02
CA ALA A 19 -14.81 19.98 0.42
C ALA A 19 -13.79 19.37 1.40
N LEU A 20 -13.83 19.79 2.68
CA LEU A 20 -12.97 19.23 3.73
C LEU A 20 -13.31 17.77 4.01
N MET A 21 -14.61 17.42 4.15
CA MET A 21 -15.05 16.05 4.35
C MET A 21 -14.64 15.14 3.18
N PHE A 22 -14.78 15.64 1.95
CA PHE A 22 -14.38 14.90 0.75
C PHE A 22 -12.86 14.69 0.70
N GLY A 23 -12.08 15.70 1.06
CA GLY A 23 -10.61 15.59 1.17
C GLY A 23 -10.17 14.53 2.19
N VAL A 24 -10.78 14.54 3.37
CA VAL A 24 -10.52 13.52 4.41
C VAL A 24 -10.91 12.12 3.93
N TYR A 25 -12.06 11.98 3.28
CA TYR A 25 -12.53 10.70 2.73
C TYR A 25 -11.55 10.13 1.70
N ILE A 26 -11.11 10.93 0.73
CA ILE A 26 -10.14 10.50 -0.29
C ILE A 26 -8.83 10.06 0.36
N HIS A 27 -8.34 10.80 1.36
CA HIS A 27 -7.12 10.45 2.07
C HIS A 27 -7.25 9.12 2.82
N GLN A 28 -8.36 8.87 3.48
CA GLN A 28 -8.63 7.60 4.17
C GLN A 28 -8.69 6.42 3.19
N VAL A 29 -9.38 6.58 2.06
CA VAL A 29 -9.45 5.55 1.01
C VAL A 29 -8.05 5.25 0.46
N ALA A 30 -7.26 6.27 0.17
CA ALA A 30 -5.88 6.08 -0.31
C ALA A 30 -5.03 5.31 0.72
N ARG A 31 -5.15 5.63 2.00
CA ARG A 31 -4.42 4.95 3.10
C ARG A 31 -4.81 3.48 3.24
N ILE A 32 -6.10 3.17 3.21
CA ILE A 32 -6.59 1.78 3.29
C ILE A 32 -6.14 0.99 2.06
N THR A 33 -6.20 1.61 0.88
CA THR A 33 -5.74 0.96 -0.36
C THR A 33 -4.24 0.73 -0.36
N ALA A 34 -3.44 1.67 0.13
CA ALA A 34 -2.00 1.53 0.23
C ALA A 34 -1.61 0.38 1.16
N SER A 35 -2.24 0.29 2.36
CA SER A 35 -1.97 -0.79 3.30
C SER A 35 -2.40 -2.16 2.75
N GLY A 36 -3.55 -2.24 2.10
CA GLY A 36 -4.01 -3.46 1.43
C GLY A 36 -3.09 -3.88 0.28
N ALA A 37 -2.63 -2.94 -0.54
CA ALA A 37 -1.70 -3.21 -1.63
C ALA A 37 -0.32 -3.65 -1.13
N ALA A 38 0.19 -3.03 -0.07
CA ALA A 38 1.46 -3.41 0.54
C ALA A 38 1.39 -4.82 1.14
N LEU A 39 0.32 -5.16 1.87
CA LEU A 39 0.12 -6.50 2.41
C LEU A 39 -0.02 -7.55 1.29
N ALA A 40 -0.80 -7.25 0.25
CA ALA A 40 -0.96 -8.15 -0.90
C ALA A 40 0.36 -8.35 -1.65
N ALA A 41 1.19 -7.32 -1.78
CA ALA A 41 2.51 -7.43 -2.39
C ALA A 41 3.46 -8.28 -1.54
N ALA A 42 3.53 -8.03 -0.22
CA ALA A 42 4.38 -8.78 0.68
C ALA A 42 4.01 -10.27 0.73
N THR A 43 2.72 -10.59 0.83
CA THR A 43 2.23 -11.98 0.85
C THR A 43 2.46 -12.70 -0.47
N ALA A 44 2.23 -12.05 -1.61
CA ALA A 44 2.48 -12.64 -2.92
C ALA A 44 3.98 -12.88 -3.15
N ALA A 45 4.82 -11.98 -2.70
CA ALA A 45 6.27 -12.12 -2.77
C ALA A 45 6.77 -13.27 -1.87
N ALA A 46 6.28 -13.37 -0.64
CA ALA A 46 6.63 -14.45 0.27
C ALA A 46 6.21 -15.82 -0.29
N GLN A 47 4.99 -15.92 -0.85
CA GLN A 47 4.52 -17.15 -1.51
C GLN A 47 5.37 -17.53 -2.73
N ALA A 48 5.83 -16.55 -3.51
CA ALA A 48 6.70 -16.81 -4.65
C ALA A 48 8.08 -17.32 -4.20
N LEU A 49 8.63 -16.80 -3.10
CA LEU A 49 9.86 -17.31 -2.49
C LEU A 49 9.68 -18.74 -1.95
N ASP A 50 8.58 -18.98 -1.25
CA ASP A 50 8.27 -20.31 -0.71
C ASP A 50 8.10 -21.37 -1.81
N ALA A 51 7.68 -20.97 -3.01
CA ALA A 51 7.55 -21.87 -4.16
C ALA A 51 8.91 -22.22 -4.80
N THR A 52 9.97 -21.47 -4.49
CA THR A 52 11.33 -21.71 -5.00
C THR A 52 12.25 -22.41 -4.01
N ASP A 53 11.70 -22.86 -2.88
CA ASP A 53 12.50 -23.47 -1.76
C ASP A 53 13.66 -22.56 -1.29
N TRP A 54 13.42 -21.26 -1.32
CA TRP A 54 14.41 -20.27 -0.89
C TRP A 54 14.73 -20.40 0.59
N ASP A 55 16.02 -20.51 0.90
CA ASP A 55 16.55 -20.77 2.26
C ASP A 55 17.03 -19.51 2.98
N CYS A 56 16.76 -18.32 2.44
CA CYS A 56 17.18 -17.03 3.00
C CYS A 56 18.67 -16.68 2.84
N THR A 57 19.47 -17.54 2.31
CA THR A 57 20.92 -17.32 2.16
C THR A 57 21.30 -16.87 0.75
N ASP A 58 20.45 -17.17 -0.23
CA ASP A 58 20.72 -16.92 -1.64
C ASP A 58 19.96 -15.67 -2.14
N SER A 59 20.73 -14.69 -2.61
CA SER A 59 20.22 -13.44 -3.21
C SER A 59 20.33 -13.48 -4.75
N GLY A 60 20.08 -14.62 -5.34
CA GLY A 60 20.23 -14.82 -6.78
C GLY A 60 19.22 -14.02 -7.62
N PRO A 61 19.62 -13.50 -8.79
CA PRO A 61 18.75 -12.65 -9.64
C PRO A 61 17.53 -13.39 -10.21
N GLN A 62 17.49 -14.70 -10.13
CA GLN A 62 16.36 -15.50 -10.65
C GLN A 62 15.09 -15.39 -9.80
N TRP A 63 15.22 -15.35 -8.49
CA TRP A 63 14.08 -15.20 -7.62
C TRP A 63 13.55 -13.74 -7.60
N GLU A 64 14.43 -12.75 -7.76
CA GLU A 64 14.02 -11.33 -7.80
C GLU A 64 12.98 -11.06 -8.88
N ALA A 65 13.17 -11.62 -10.07
CA ALA A 65 12.24 -11.44 -11.18
C ALA A 65 10.86 -12.07 -10.90
N ALA A 66 10.83 -13.28 -10.35
CA ALA A 66 9.59 -13.97 -10.01
C ALA A 66 8.82 -13.27 -8.89
N VAL A 67 9.52 -12.87 -7.83
CA VAL A 67 8.98 -12.14 -6.69
C VAL A 67 8.44 -10.78 -7.12
N ALA A 68 9.21 -10.04 -7.91
CA ALA A 68 8.79 -8.74 -8.44
C ALA A 68 7.55 -8.86 -9.33
N ALA A 69 7.46 -9.90 -10.17
CA ALA A 69 6.29 -10.14 -11.00
C ALA A 69 5.03 -10.46 -10.17
N ALA A 70 5.15 -11.32 -9.15
CA ALA A 70 4.06 -11.68 -8.25
C ALA A 70 3.55 -10.46 -7.47
N ALA A 71 4.46 -9.69 -6.88
CA ALA A 71 4.13 -8.46 -6.14
C ALA A 71 3.47 -7.41 -7.04
N ARG A 72 4.01 -7.18 -8.23
CA ARG A 72 3.43 -6.24 -9.20
C ARG A 72 2.01 -6.62 -9.58
N ALA A 73 1.75 -7.91 -9.84
CA ALA A 73 0.42 -8.40 -10.15
C ALA A 73 -0.56 -8.21 -8.97
N ALA A 74 -0.11 -8.41 -7.73
CA ALA A 74 -0.92 -8.20 -6.53
C ALA A 74 -1.27 -6.72 -6.33
N VAL A 75 -0.28 -5.82 -6.43
CA VAL A 75 -0.48 -4.37 -6.36
C VAL A 75 -1.47 -3.90 -7.42
N ALA A 76 -1.31 -4.35 -8.67
CA ALA A 76 -2.17 -3.95 -9.77
C ALA A 76 -3.62 -4.45 -9.61
N ARG A 77 -3.85 -5.61 -8.98
CA ARG A 77 -5.20 -6.09 -8.66
C ARG A 77 -5.86 -5.23 -7.59
N THR A 78 -5.14 -4.94 -6.50
CA THR A 78 -5.65 -4.15 -5.39
C THR A 78 -5.95 -2.70 -5.81
N ALA A 79 -5.06 -2.08 -6.57
CA ALA A 79 -5.25 -0.72 -7.08
C ALA A 79 -6.48 -0.62 -7.99
N ARG A 80 -6.69 -1.58 -8.89
CA ARG A 80 -7.85 -1.60 -9.78
C ARG A 80 -9.18 -1.71 -9.04
N SER A 81 -9.24 -2.50 -7.99
CA SER A 81 -10.47 -2.66 -7.20
C SER A 81 -10.85 -1.40 -6.41
N SER A 82 -9.92 -0.50 -6.18
CA SER A 82 -10.11 0.69 -5.34
C SER A 82 -10.14 2.01 -6.13
N ALA A 83 -10.13 1.96 -7.46
CA ALA A 83 -10.01 3.15 -8.34
C ALA A 83 -8.80 4.04 -7.97
N ALA A 84 -7.74 3.42 -7.46
CA ALA A 84 -6.49 4.07 -7.08
C ALA A 84 -5.37 3.65 -8.05
N THR A 85 -4.31 4.44 -8.10
CA THR A 85 -3.12 4.13 -8.88
C THR A 85 -1.94 3.90 -7.95
N ALA A 86 -1.31 2.73 -8.05
CA ALA A 86 0.00 2.52 -7.42
C ALA A 86 1.05 3.23 -8.27
N THR A 87 1.75 4.19 -7.66
CA THR A 87 2.75 5.01 -8.35
C THR A 87 4.15 4.45 -8.21
N ASP A 88 4.40 3.72 -7.13
CA ASP A 88 5.70 3.12 -6.86
C ASP A 88 5.55 1.95 -5.89
N TYR A 89 6.46 0.96 -5.97
CA TYR A 89 6.57 -0.09 -4.96
C TYR A 89 8.03 -0.53 -4.83
N THR A 90 8.43 -0.86 -3.63
CA THR A 90 9.74 -1.42 -3.33
C THR A 90 9.58 -2.71 -2.54
N LEU A 91 10.45 -3.68 -2.81
CA LEU A 91 10.52 -4.95 -2.10
C LEU A 91 11.92 -5.09 -1.51
N ALA A 92 11.98 -5.59 -0.30
CA ALA A 92 13.22 -5.95 0.38
C ALA A 92 12.99 -7.22 1.20
N THR A 93 14.04 -7.96 1.45
CA THR A 93 14.05 -9.03 2.45
C THR A 93 14.93 -8.58 3.61
N ASP A 94 14.49 -8.83 4.81
CA ASP A 94 15.30 -8.56 6.00
C ASP A 94 16.11 -9.82 6.43
N ALA A 95 17.01 -9.63 7.38
CA ALA A 95 17.83 -10.70 7.91
C ALA A 95 17.02 -11.83 8.63
N GLY A 96 15.75 -11.59 8.89
CA GLY A 96 14.82 -12.56 9.47
C GLY A 96 14.01 -13.34 8.44
N CYS A 97 14.38 -13.31 7.17
CA CYS A 97 13.65 -13.97 6.07
C CYS A 97 12.22 -13.47 5.89
N THR A 98 11.97 -12.22 6.23
CA THR A 98 10.68 -11.58 6.07
C THR A 98 10.70 -10.68 4.85
N VAL A 99 9.68 -10.76 4.02
CA VAL A 99 9.52 -9.86 2.89
C VAL A 99 8.87 -8.56 3.35
N VAL A 100 9.54 -7.46 3.11
CA VAL A 100 9.05 -6.10 3.37
C VAL A 100 8.62 -5.47 2.05
N ALA A 101 7.37 -5.09 1.95
CA ALA A 101 6.85 -4.37 0.80
C ALA A 101 6.42 -2.96 1.19
N SER A 102 6.94 -1.96 0.49
CA SER A 102 6.49 -0.57 0.59
C SER A 102 5.77 -0.20 -0.70
N VAL A 103 4.55 0.27 -0.59
CA VAL A 103 3.72 0.66 -1.73
C VAL A 103 3.24 2.09 -1.56
N ARG A 104 3.44 2.89 -2.60
CA ARG A 104 2.92 4.25 -2.70
C ARG A 104 1.68 4.25 -3.59
N VAL A 105 0.60 4.79 -3.07
CA VAL A 105 -0.69 4.86 -3.75
C VAL A 105 -1.20 6.29 -3.75
N GLY A 106 -1.69 6.73 -4.90
CA GLY A 106 -2.41 7.97 -5.08
C GLY A 106 -3.84 7.71 -5.58
N ALA A 107 -4.79 8.59 -5.26
CA ALA A 107 -6.10 8.55 -5.87
C ALA A 107 -5.97 8.88 -7.36
N ALA A 108 -6.76 8.21 -8.22
CA ALA A 108 -6.75 8.46 -9.66
C ALA A 108 -7.03 9.95 -9.96
N GLY A 109 -6.11 10.60 -10.66
CA GLY A 109 -6.18 12.03 -10.96
C GLY A 109 -5.75 12.97 -9.83
N ALA A 110 -5.33 12.46 -8.68
CA ALA A 110 -4.83 13.29 -7.58
C ALA A 110 -3.41 13.81 -7.84
N ARG A 111 -3.12 14.98 -7.27
CA ARG A 111 -1.76 15.55 -7.31
C ARG A 111 -0.84 14.77 -6.35
N ARG A 112 0.46 14.78 -6.60
CA ARG A 112 1.50 14.06 -5.80
C ARG A 112 1.40 14.25 -4.28
N TRP A 113 0.91 15.38 -3.79
CA TRP A 113 0.75 15.63 -2.35
C TRP A 113 -0.39 14.82 -1.68
N MET A 114 -1.22 14.13 -2.48
CA MET A 114 -2.26 13.20 -1.99
C MET A 114 -1.82 11.74 -2.02
N GLU A 115 -0.56 11.46 -2.34
CA GLU A 115 -0.02 10.12 -2.29
C GLU A 115 0.21 9.70 -0.83
N THR A 116 -0.05 8.44 -0.54
CA THR A 116 0.25 7.82 0.75
C THR A 116 1.10 6.58 0.55
N THR A 117 2.03 6.36 1.45
CA THR A 117 2.90 5.18 1.44
C THR A 117 2.52 4.29 2.61
N ALA A 118 2.41 3.00 2.35
CA ALA A 118 2.24 1.99 3.38
C ALA A 118 3.32 0.92 3.26
N VAL A 119 3.73 0.37 4.39
CA VAL A 119 4.70 -0.72 4.48
C VAL A 119 3.98 -1.91 5.11
N ALA A 120 4.23 -3.09 4.58
CA ALA A 120 3.75 -4.34 5.13
C ALA A 120 4.81 -5.42 5.04
N CYS A 121 4.75 -6.38 5.94
CA CYS A 121 5.68 -7.50 6.02
C CYS A 121 4.93 -8.82 5.94
N ALA A 122 5.54 -9.81 5.30
CA ALA A 122 5.05 -11.17 5.28
C ALA A 122 6.21 -12.14 5.54
N PRO A 123 6.07 -13.04 6.51
CA PRO A 123 7.06 -14.07 6.76
C PRO A 123 7.04 -15.09 5.63
N THR A 124 8.23 -15.61 5.28
CA THR A 124 8.37 -16.80 4.45
C THR A 124 8.35 -18.06 5.31
N ARG A 125 8.28 -19.25 4.72
CA ARG A 125 8.42 -20.52 5.44
C ARG A 125 9.77 -20.64 6.14
N ALA A 126 10.83 -20.12 5.55
CA ALA A 126 12.15 -20.08 6.16
C ALA A 126 12.13 -19.27 7.47
N ALA A 127 11.43 -18.14 7.52
CA ALA A 127 11.23 -17.37 8.74
C ALA A 127 10.43 -18.14 9.80
N ALA A 128 9.35 -18.81 9.40
CA ALA A 128 8.52 -19.61 10.30
C ALA A 128 9.29 -20.81 10.90
N ALA A 129 10.15 -21.45 10.12
CA ALA A 129 10.97 -22.57 10.56
C ALA A 129 12.04 -22.17 11.56
N SER A 130 12.52 -20.93 11.55
CA SER A 130 13.52 -20.40 12.49
C SER A 130 12.99 -20.11 13.89
N GLY A 131 11.68 -20.26 14.11
CA GLY A 131 11.05 -20.04 15.42
C GLY A 131 10.96 -18.57 15.84
N TRP A 132 11.20 -17.63 14.93
CA TRP A 132 11.04 -16.21 15.18
C TRP A 132 9.56 -15.88 15.35
N THR A 133 9.17 -15.52 16.55
CA THR A 133 7.87 -14.89 16.78
C THR A 133 7.87 -13.51 16.12
N LEU A 134 6.94 -13.30 15.23
CA LEU A 134 6.71 -12.01 14.59
C LEU A 134 6.54 -10.92 15.65
N THR A 135 7.57 -10.15 15.91
CA THR A 135 7.37 -8.81 16.43
C THR A 135 6.93 -7.95 15.25
N PRO A 136 5.72 -7.39 15.28
CA PRO A 136 5.24 -6.55 14.19
C PRO A 136 5.94 -5.18 14.27
N THR A 137 7.17 -5.12 13.85
CA THR A 137 7.95 -3.88 13.70
C THR A 137 8.01 -3.42 12.25
N CYS A 138 6.98 -3.76 11.48
CA CYS A 138 6.71 -3.11 10.20
C CYS A 138 5.75 -1.94 10.35
#